data_1543af35f517c76b7a5573a783a5f983
#
_entry.id   1543af35f517c76b7a5573a783a5f983
#
_cell.length_a   1.000
_cell.length_b   1.000
_cell.length_c   1.000
_cell.angle_alpha   90.00
_cell.angle_beta   90.00
_cell.angle_gamma   90.00
#
_symmetry.space_group_name_H-M   'P 1'
#
loop_
_entity.id
_entity.type
_entity.pdbx_description
1 polymer ?
#
loop_
_entity_poly.entity_id
_entity_poly.type
_entity_poly.pdbx_seq_one_letter_code
_entity_poly.pdbx_strand_id
1 'polypeptide(L)'
;MVDKLLIGRKLAQIDTYLKQIGDFSRISLNQYKMNWKTQRIVERTLHILIEACVDIANHIISDQEMRLPTGYADTFKVLMENKVIGKNLCETLEKMARFRNVVVHQYETIDHTIVVSILHRNLRDFQKYKKAIIKYLSSQEDRR
;
A
#
# COMPACT_ATOMS: atom_id res chain seq x y z
N MET A 1 9.77 16.96 12.26
CA MET A 1 10.49 16.80 10.98
C MET A 1 10.43 15.36 10.52
N VAL A 2 10.03 15.11 9.27
CA VAL A 2 9.88 13.75 8.78
C VAL A 2 11.26 13.11 8.60
N ASP A 3 11.43 11.88 9.11
CA ASP A 3 12.67 11.13 8.95
C ASP A 3 12.74 10.58 7.51
N LYS A 4 13.43 11.32 6.65
CA LYS A 4 13.58 10.97 5.24
C LYS A 4 14.33 9.68 5.01
N LEU A 5 15.28 9.35 5.88
CA LEU A 5 16.04 8.10 5.76
C LEU A 5 15.14 6.91 6.01
N LEU A 6 14.31 6.97 7.05
CA LEU A 6 13.35 5.90 7.35
C LEU A 6 12.35 5.74 6.21
N ILE A 7 11.76 6.83 5.74
CA ILE A 7 10.80 6.78 4.63
C ILE A 7 11.47 6.27 3.36
N GLY A 8 12.70 6.70 3.09
CA GLY A 8 13.46 6.21 1.92
C GLY A 8 13.65 4.71 1.95
N ARG A 9 13.94 4.14 3.12
CA ARG A 9 14.07 2.69 3.28
C ARG A 9 12.75 1.97 3.03
N LYS A 10 11.63 2.52 3.51
CA LYS A 10 10.31 1.95 3.29
C LYS A 10 9.91 2.03 1.82
N LEU A 11 10.21 3.13 1.15
CA LEU A 11 9.96 3.27 -0.30
C LEU A 11 10.78 2.26 -1.10
N ALA A 12 12.04 2.04 -0.72
CA ALA A 12 12.89 1.03 -1.36
C ALA A 12 12.33 -0.39 -1.14
N GLN A 13 11.78 -0.65 0.05
CA GLN A 13 11.12 -1.92 0.36
C GLN A 13 9.91 -2.14 -0.56
N ILE A 14 9.11 -1.09 -0.78
CA ILE A 14 7.97 -1.15 -1.71
C ILE A 14 8.47 -1.53 -3.11
N ASP A 15 9.52 -0.90 -3.60
CA ASP A 15 10.09 -1.21 -4.93
C ASP A 15 10.52 -2.68 -5.03
N THR A 16 11.19 -3.19 -4.01
CA THR A 16 11.65 -4.58 -3.98
C THR A 16 10.48 -5.55 -4.07
N TYR A 17 9.44 -5.35 -3.26
CA TYR A 17 8.29 -6.25 -3.25
C TYR A 17 7.41 -6.09 -4.49
N LEU A 18 7.31 -4.89 -5.06
CA LEU A 18 6.60 -4.69 -6.33
C LEU A 18 7.30 -5.45 -7.46
N LYS A 19 8.62 -5.46 -7.47
CA LYS A 19 9.38 -6.21 -8.46
C LYS A 19 9.11 -7.71 -8.33
N GLN A 20 9.11 -8.22 -7.12
CA GLN A 20 8.85 -9.63 -6.87
C GLN A 20 7.43 -10.04 -7.24
N ILE A 21 6.42 -9.28 -6.81
CA ILE A 21 5.03 -9.60 -7.09
C ILE A 21 4.68 -9.39 -8.57
N GLY A 22 5.43 -8.55 -9.26
CA GLY A 22 5.27 -8.29 -10.69
C GLY A 22 5.37 -9.55 -11.54
N ASP A 23 6.09 -10.57 -11.07
CA ASP A 23 6.18 -11.86 -11.76
C ASP A 23 4.81 -12.53 -11.92
N PHE A 24 3.85 -12.18 -11.06
CA PHE A 24 2.49 -12.73 -11.07
C PHE A 24 1.46 -11.78 -11.68
N SER A 25 1.89 -10.63 -12.24
CA SER A 25 0.98 -9.58 -12.70
C SER A 25 0.06 -9.99 -13.84
N ARG A 26 0.39 -11.05 -14.55
CA ARG A 26 -0.39 -11.56 -15.68
C ARG A 26 -1.00 -12.95 -15.46
N ILE A 27 -0.95 -13.43 -14.23
CA ILE A 27 -1.50 -14.74 -13.91
C ILE A 27 -3.02 -14.76 -14.14
N SER A 28 -3.53 -15.85 -14.73
CA SER A 28 -4.97 -16.01 -14.89
C SER A 28 -5.62 -16.44 -13.58
N LEU A 29 -6.92 -16.20 -13.45
CA LEU A 29 -7.66 -16.65 -12.27
C LEU A 29 -7.56 -18.16 -12.08
N ASN A 30 -7.65 -18.93 -13.17
CA ASN A 30 -7.54 -20.39 -13.10
C ASN A 30 -6.16 -20.82 -12.61
N GLN A 31 -5.08 -20.25 -13.16
CA GLN A 31 -3.73 -20.54 -12.70
C GLN A 31 -3.54 -20.21 -11.23
N TYR A 32 -4.08 -19.07 -10.80
CA TYR A 32 -3.99 -18.65 -9.41
C TYR A 32 -4.73 -19.62 -8.48
N LYS A 33 -5.94 -20.03 -8.85
CA LYS A 33 -6.74 -20.97 -8.06
C LYS A 33 -6.09 -22.35 -7.94
N MET A 34 -5.32 -22.75 -8.93
CA MET A 34 -4.69 -24.08 -8.99
C MET A 34 -3.36 -24.16 -8.24
N ASN A 35 -2.83 -23.06 -7.75
CA ASN A 35 -1.49 -23.03 -7.16
C ASN A 35 -1.49 -22.37 -5.79
N TRP A 36 -1.60 -23.19 -4.74
CA TRP A 36 -1.64 -22.67 -3.36
C TRP A 36 -0.34 -21.98 -2.96
N LYS A 37 0.81 -22.40 -3.49
CA LYS A 37 2.10 -21.76 -3.18
C LYS A 37 2.12 -20.33 -3.71
N THR A 38 1.67 -20.13 -4.94
CA THR A 38 1.53 -18.79 -5.52
C THR A 38 0.59 -17.95 -4.67
N GLN A 39 -0.53 -18.52 -4.21
CA GLN A 39 -1.46 -17.80 -3.34
C GLN A 39 -0.78 -17.30 -2.08
N ARG A 40 -0.01 -18.14 -1.42
CA ARG A 40 0.68 -17.75 -0.17
C ARG A 40 1.73 -16.68 -0.41
N ILE A 41 2.50 -16.79 -1.50
CA ILE A 41 3.50 -15.79 -1.87
C ILE A 41 2.84 -14.43 -2.15
N VAL A 42 1.79 -14.43 -2.96
CA VAL A 42 1.09 -13.21 -3.35
C VAL A 42 0.40 -12.55 -2.14
N GLU A 43 -0.33 -13.32 -1.35
CA GLU A 43 -1.01 -12.82 -0.15
C GLU A 43 -0.02 -12.16 0.81
N ARG A 44 1.09 -12.84 1.09
CA ARG A 44 2.11 -12.31 2.00
C ARG A 44 2.76 -11.06 1.43
N THR A 45 3.07 -11.05 0.14
CA THR A 45 3.73 -9.90 -0.50
C THR A 45 2.81 -8.69 -0.51
N LEU A 46 1.51 -8.87 -0.83
CA LEU A 46 0.53 -7.79 -0.75
C LEU A 46 0.39 -7.26 0.67
N HIS A 47 0.35 -8.14 1.66
CA HIS A 47 0.30 -7.75 3.06
C HIS A 47 1.49 -6.84 3.42
N ILE A 48 2.70 -7.24 3.04
CA ILE A 48 3.92 -6.46 3.32
C ILE A 48 3.89 -5.11 2.62
N LEU A 49 3.43 -5.07 1.36
CA LEU A 49 3.32 -3.83 0.59
C LEU A 49 2.36 -2.84 1.26
N ILE A 50 1.20 -3.31 1.68
CA ILE A 50 0.20 -2.47 2.33
C ILE A 50 0.70 -1.99 3.68
N GLU A 51 1.35 -2.86 4.46
CA GLU A 51 1.97 -2.48 5.74
C GLU A 51 3.03 -1.39 5.56
N ALA A 52 3.86 -1.50 4.53
CA ALA A 52 4.87 -0.48 4.25
C ALA A 52 4.22 0.88 3.95
N CYS A 53 3.13 0.87 3.19
CA CYS A 53 2.38 2.10 2.90
C CYS A 53 1.78 2.71 4.18
N VAL A 54 1.22 1.88 5.06
CA VAL A 54 0.65 2.33 6.34
C VAL A 54 1.74 2.88 7.25
N ASP A 55 2.90 2.22 7.33
CA ASP A 55 4.03 2.67 8.14
C ASP A 55 4.52 4.05 7.70
N ILE A 56 4.66 4.28 6.39
CA ILE A 56 5.03 5.59 5.85
C ILE A 56 4.00 6.64 6.25
N ALA A 57 2.72 6.32 6.07
CA ALA A 57 1.63 7.24 6.40
C ALA A 57 1.63 7.61 7.88
N ASN A 58 1.74 6.63 8.76
CA ASN A 58 1.75 6.87 10.20
C ASN A 58 2.95 7.72 10.63
N HIS A 59 4.08 7.53 9.98
CA HIS A 59 5.27 8.32 10.28
C HIS A 59 5.06 9.81 9.92
N ILE A 60 4.48 10.07 8.75
CA ILE A 60 4.15 11.43 8.32
C ILE A 60 3.09 12.05 9.25
N ILE A 61 2.04 11.30 9.54
CA ILE A 61 0.96 11.75 10.42
C ILE A 61 1.49 12.18 11.80
N SER A 62 2.31 11.33 12.38
CA SER A 62 2.91 11.60 13.70
C SER A 62 3.83 12.82 13.65
N ASP A 63 4.71 12.90 12.67
CA ASP A 63 5.70 13.95 12.56
C ASP A 63 5.09 15.31 12.25
N GLN A 64 4.03 15.34 11.45
CA GLN A 64 3.35 16.57 11.04
C GLN A 64 2.13 16.91 11.93
N GLU A 65 1.97 16.18 13.03
CA GLU A 65 0.90 16.41 14.02
C GLU A 65 -0.49 16.41 13.39
N MET A 66 -0.73 15.51 12.44
CA MET A 66 -2.04 15.33 11.85
C MET A 66 -2.95 14.58 12.83
N ARG A 67 -4.28 14.60 12.59
CA ARG A 67 -5.20 13.87 13.47
C ARG A 67 -4.86 12.38 13.51
N LEU A 68 -5.07 11.75 14.64
CA LEU A 68 -4.80 10.31 14.81
C LEU A 68 -5.81 9.49 14.03
N PRO A 69 -5.36 8.53 13.21
CA PRO A 69 -6.28 7.64 12.49
C PRO A 69 -6.92 6.62 13.42
N THR A 70 -8.12 6.17 13.06
CA THR A 70 -8.87 5.17 13.81
C THR A 70 -8.63 3.74 13.34
N GLY A 71 -7.86 3.56 12.27
CA GLY A 71 -7.53 2.26 11.70
C GLY A 71 -6.74 2.43 10.41
N TYR A 72 -6.43 1.31 9.76
CA TYR A 72 -5.57 1.33 8.56
C TYR A 72 -6.18 2.12 7.40
N ALA A 73 -7.47 1.89 7.09
CA ALA A 73 -8.13 2.62 6.01
C ALA A 73 -8.16 4.12 6.31
N ASP A 74 -8.45 4.49 7.55
CA ASP A 74 -8.51 5.88 7.97
C ASP A 74 -7.14 6.57 7.89
N THR A 75 -6.06 5.81 8.02
CA THR A 75 -4.70 6.33 7.86
C THR A 75 -4.54 7.03 6.50
N PHE A 76 -5.05 6.42 5.44
CA PHE A 76 -4.98 7.03 4.10
C PHE A 76 -5.93 8.22 3.97
N LYS A 77 -7.07 8.18 4.65
CA LYS A 77 -7.99 9.32 4.69
C LYS A 77 -7.33 10.55 5.34
N VAL A 78 -6.59 10.35 6.41
CA VAL A 78 -5.83 11.44 7.07
C VAL A 78 -4.83 12.06 6.09
N LEU A 79 -4.10 11.24 5.32
CA LEU A 79 -3.19 11.74 4.30
C LEU A 79 -3.92 12.55 3.23
N MET A 80 -5.10 12.09 2.81
CA MET A 80 -5.91 12.80 1.81
C MET A 80 -6.39 14.15 2.35
N GLU A 81 -6.87 14.20 3.59
CA GLU A 81 -7.31 15.44 4.23
C GLU A 81 -6.20 16.48 4.27
N ASN A 82 -4.96 16.06 4.39
CA ASN A 82 -3.78 16.91 4.46
C ASN A 82 -3.07 17.06 3.10
N LYS A 83 -3.74 16.68 2.02
CA LYS A 83 -3.28 16.84 0.63
C LYS A 83 -1.97 16.12 0.32
N VAL A 84 -1.64 15.07 1.05
CA VAL A 84 -0.49 14.22 0.76
C VAL A 84 -0.79 13.32 -0.44
N ILE A 85 -2.02 12.79 -0.50
CA ILE A 85 -2.52 11.99 -1.62
C ILE A 85 -3.86 12.53 -2.10
N GLY A 86 -4.21 12.20 -3.34
CA GLY A 86 -5.50 12.59 -3.91
C GLY A 86 -6.62 11.63 -3.52
N LYS A 87 -7.85 12.03 -3.83
CA LYS A 87 -9.06 11.28 -3.46
C LYS A 87 -9.10 9.89 -4.09
N ASN A 88 -8.80 9.76 -5.38
CA ASN A 88 -8.88 8.49 -6.08
C ASN A 88 -7.88 7.47 -5.53
N LEU A 89 -6.65 7.90 -5.30
CA LEU A 89 -5.63 7.05 -4.70
C LEU A 89 -6.02 6.65 -3.27
N CYS A 90 -6.57 7.59 -2.50
CA CYS A 90 -7.05 7.32 -1.15
C CYS A 90 -8.11 6.20 -1.15
N GLU A 91 -9.10 6.28 -2.03
CA GLU A 91 -10.16 5.27 -2.12
C GLU A 91 -9.59 3.88 -2.45
N THR A 92 -8.63 3.81 -3.36
CA THR A 92 -7.96 2.56 -3.72
C THR A 92 -7.18 1.99 -2.54
N LEU A 93 -6.41 2.83 -1.85
CA LEU A 93 -5.61 2.40 -0.71
C LEU A 93 -6.48 1.99 0.49
N GLU A 94 -7.63 2.64 0.69
CA GLU A 94 -8.59 2.23 1.72
C GLU A 94 -9.10 0.81 1.45
N LYS A 95 -9.41 0.48 0.20
CA LYS A 95 -9.84 -0.86 -0.19
C LYS A 95 -8.73 -1.88 0.06
N MET A 96 -7.50 -1.52 -0.26
CA MET A 96 -6.34 -2.37 0.00
C MET A 96 -6.13 -2.62 1.49
N ALA A 97 -6.32 -1.60 2.32
CA ALA A 97 -6.22 -1.73 3.77
C ALA A 97 -7.26 -2.70 4.31
N ARG A 98 -8.49 -2.62 3.81
CA ARG A 98 -9.56 -3.56 4.18
C ARG A 98 -9.22 -4.97 3.73
N PHE A 99 -8.69 -5.12 2.52
CA PHE A 99 -8.23 -6.41 2.00
C PHE A 99 -7.12 -6.99 2.89
N ARG A 100 -6.17 -6.18 3.32
CA ARG A 100 -5.10 -6.61 4.24
C ARG A 100 -5.69 -7.18 5.54
N ASN A 101 -6.73 -6.55 6.06
CA ASN A 101 -7.38 -7.05 7.28
C ASN A 101 -8.03 -8.42 7.06
N VAL A 102 -8.63 -8.64 5.89
CA VAL A 102 -9.16 -9.96 5.52
C VAL A 102 -8.04 -11.00 5.43
N VAL A 103 -6.93 -10.66 4.80
CA VAL A 103 -5.77 -11.57 4.65
C VAL A 103 -5.23 -12.00 6.02
N VAL A 104 -5.15 -11.08 6.97
CA VAL A 104 -4.58 -11.35 8.29
C VAL A 104 -5.56 -12.07 9.23
N HIS A 105 -6.83 -11.66 9.21
CA HIS A 105 -7.81 -12.12 10.19
C HIS A 105 -8.80 -13.16 9.67
N GLN A 106 -8.98 -13.24 8.36
CA GLN A 106 -9.99 -14.09 7.72
C GLN A 106 -9.42 -14.79 6.49
N TYR A 107 -8.19 -15.29 6.58
CA TYR A 107 -7.47 -15.87 5.43
C TYR A 107 -8.23 -17.00 4.73
N GLU A 108 -9.14 -17.69 5.42
CA GLU A 108 -9.96 -18.78 4.84
C GLU A 108 -11.01 -18.25 3.87
N THR A 109 -11.36 -16.97 3.94
CA THR A 109 -12.40 -16.35 3.13
C THR A 109 -11.85 -15.39 2.07
N ILE A 110 -10.55 -15.46 1.77
CA ILE A 110 -9.93 -14.59 0.76
C ILE A 110 -10.52 -14.92 -0.62
N ASP A 111 -11.04 -13.88 -1.28
CA ASP A 111 -11.58 -14.01 -2.63
C ASP A 111 -10.43 -13.93 -3.66
N HIS A 112 -10.16 -15.03 -4.33
CA HIS A 112 -9.09 -15.10 -5.34
C HIS A 112 -9.32 -14.12 -6.50
N THR A 113 -10.57 -13.83 -6.84
CA THR A 113 -10.89 -12.87 -7.90
C THR A 113 -10.40 -11.47 -7.53
N ILE A 114 -10.56 -11.08 -6.27
CA ILE A 114 -10.07 -9.78 -5.78
C ILE A 114 -8.55 -9.73 -5.88
N VAL A 115 -7.85 -10.78 -5.45
CA VAL A 115 -6.39 -10.84 -5.50
C VAL A 115 -5.89 -10.72 -6.95
N VAL A 116 -6.45 -11.49 -7.86
CA VAL A 116 -6.06 -11.45 -9.27
C VAL A 116 -6.34 -10.08 -9.88
N SER A 117 -7.45 -9.44 -9.51
CA SER A 117 -7.76 -8.07 -9.94
C SER A 117 -6.70 -7.08 -9.46
N ILE A 118 -6.26 -7.20 -8.21
CA ILE A 118 -5.17 -6.35 -7.68
C ILE A 118 -3.90 -6.56 -8.49
N LEU A 119 -3.54 -7.82 -8.77
CA LEU A 119 -2.34 -8.13 -9.56
C LEU A 119 -2.39 -7.53 -10.96
N HIS A 120 -3.55 -7.58 -11.61
CA HIS A 120 -3.70 -7.08 -12.98
C HIS A 120 -3.81 -5.56 -13.07
N ARG A 121 -4.41 -4.91 -12.07
CA ARG A 121 -4.84 -3.50 -12.19
C ARG A 121 -4.25 -2.55 -11.17
N ASN A 122 -3.91 -3.04 -9.97
CA ASN A 122 -3.65 -2.14 -8.85
C ASN A 122 -2.21 -2.10 -8.36
N LEU A 123 -1.29 -2.86 -8.97
CA LEU A 123 0.12 -2.77 -8.59
C LEU A 123 0.69 -1.37 -8.88
N ARG A 124 0.21 -0.73 -9.94
CA ARG A 124 0.58 0.65 -10.28
C ARG A 124 0.17 1.67 -9.21
N ASP A 125 -0.83 1.36 -8.40
CA ASP A 125 -1.26 2.28 -7.34
C ASP A 125 -0.21 2.41 -6.24
N PHE A 126 0.58 1.38 -6.00
CA PHE A 126 1.73 1.46 -5.10
C PHE A 126 2.79 2.43 -5.66
N GLN A 127 3.01 2.44 -6.98
CA GLN A 127 3.90 3.41 -7.62
C GLN A 127 3.36 4.83 -7.52
N LYS A 128 2.06 5.01 -7.69
CA LYS A 128 1.40 6.32 -7.52
C LYS A 128 1.57 6.82 -6.10
N TYR A 129 1.41 5.93 -5.12
CA TYR A 129 1.60 6.28 -3.72
C TYR A 129 3.04 6.74 -3.47
N LYS A 130 4.01 5.98 -3.93
CA LYS A 130 5.42 6.32 -3.81
C LYS A 130 5.71 7.71 -4.38
N LYS A 131 5.20 8.00 -5.58
CA LYS A 131 5.38 9.31 -6.23
C LYS A 131 4.75 10.43 -5.41
N ALA A 132 3.56 10.20 -4.87
CA ALA A 132 2.86 11.19 -4.04
C ALA A 132 3.66 11.50 -2.78
N ILE A 133 4.21 10.48 -2.12
CA ILE A 133 5.02 10.65 -0.91
C ILE A 133 6.29 11.45 -1.23
N ILE A 134 6.99 11.10 -2.30
CA ILE A 134 8.21 11.81 -2.71
C ILE A 134 7.90 13.27 -3.00
N LYS A 135 6.82 13.54 -3.72
CA LYS A 135 6.38 14.89 -4.04
C LYS A 135 6.06 15.68 -2.76
N TYR A 136 5.35 15.07 -1.82
CA TYR A 136 5.02 15.72 -0.55
C TYR A 136 6.28 16.07 0.22
N LEU A 137 7.24 15.16 0.35
CA LEU A 137 8.49 15.40 1.06
C LEU A 137 9.29 16.53 0.42
N SER A 138 9.34 16.59 -0.91
CA SER A 138 10.01 17.67 -1.63
C SER A 138 9.35 19.02 -1.36
N SER A 139 8.01 19.08 -1.33
CA SER A 139 7.30 20.32 -1.05
C SER A 139 7.50 20.80 0.37
N GLN A 140 7.72 19.89 1.33
CA GLN A 140 8.04 20.26 2.71
C GLN A 140 9.43 20.87 2.83
N GLU A 141 10.39 20.43 2.04
CA GLU A 141 11.74 21.04 1.97
C GLU A 141 11.69 22.46 1.45
N ASP A 142 10.89 22.70 0.41
CA ASP A 142 10.80 24.01 -0.24
C ASP A 142 10.14 25.08 0.65
N ARG A 143 9.46 24.67 1.71
CA ARG A 143 8.81 25.60 2.65
C ARG A 143 9.71 26.07 3.78
N ARG A 144 10.95 25.65 3.79
CA ARG A 144 11.92 26.05 4.84
C ARG A 144 12.68 27.31 4.47
#